data_99d0711c158d90c77a6c303ef0bd7480
#
_entry.id   99d0711c158d90c77a6c303ef0bd7480
#
_cell.length_a   1.000
_cell.length_b   1.000
_cell.length_c   1.000
_cell.angle_alpha   90.00
_cell.angle_beta   90.00
_cell.angle_gamma   90.00
#
_symmetry.space_group_name_H-M   'P 1'
#
loop_
_entity.id
_entity.type
_entity.pdbx_description
1 polymer ?
#
loop_
_entity_poly.entity_id
_entity_poly.type
_entity_poly.pdbx_seq_one_letter_code
_entity_poly.pdbx_strand_id
1 'polypeptide(L)'
;MNLPGLITIRPDQHDLLAKAAQIIGDSFIEEPWSAVWVSALDKFGADTARKQEILRASLLDELTAHARYQGAYLLEDETAAFGGYLYSELEGRTHTDLDANAPGFLDAILTPDERKALTEQAAAMERISQFDWTRVRENEGDHIYLYSWAVDKNARGKGSLRRMVEPIFAYADEHNLNCYLECYSDHLQSMYEHFGFEIVDVLSDPAFDITERRMVRRPNA
;
A
#
# COMPACT_ATOMS: atom_id res chain seq x y z
N MET A 1 0.99 15.75 -3.96
CA MET A 1 -0.15 16.33 -3.18
C MET A 1 0.35 17.10 -1.96
N ASN A 2 -0.22 18.27 -1.63
CA ASN A 2 0.08 18.98 -0.37
C ASN A 2 -0.96 18.58 0.70
N LEU A 3 -0.53 17.84 1.72
CA LEU A 3 -1.42 17.24 2.72
C LEU A 3 -1.03 17.77 4.13
N PRO A 4 -1.78 18.73 4.70
CA PRO A 4 -1.47 19.30 6.01
C PRO A 4 -1.40 18.23 7.12
N GLY A 5 -0.37 18.30 7.99
CA GLY A 5 -0.14 17.33 9.06
C GLY A 5 0.58 16.04 8.62
N LEU A 6 0.94 15.95 7.33
CA LEU A 6 1.68 14.85 6.76
C LEU A 6 3.01 15.33 6.18
N ILE A 7 4.05 14.57 6.42
CA ILE A 7 5.37 14.74 5.79
C ILE A 7 5.34 14.00 4.47
N THR A 8 5.48 14.70 3.34
CA THR A 8 5.80 14.07 2.06
C THR A 8 7.27 13.67 2.09
N ILE A 9 7.53 12.36 2.05
CA ILE A 9 8.89 11.83 2.18
C ILE A 9 9.59 11.90 0.83
N ARG A 10 10.80 12.49 0.80
CA ARG A 10 11.65 12.52 -0.40
C ARG A 10 12.56 11.30 -0.48
N PRO A 11 13.04 10.93 -1.69
CA PRO A 11 13.92 9.76 -1.88
C PRO A 11 15.23 9.81 -1.08
N ASP A 12 15.71 11.01 -0.72
CA ASP A 12 16.93 11.21 0.07
C ASP A 12 16.73 11.14 1.58
N GLN A 13 15.48 11.05 2.06
CA GLN A 13 15.12 10.97 3.47
C GLN A 13 15.02 9.51 3.94
N HIS A 14 16.14 8.79 3.91
CA HIS A 14 16.20 7.35 4.16
C HIS A 14 15.64 6.93 5.53
N ASP A 15 15.86 7.72 6.57
CA ASP A 15 15.37 7.41 7.93
C ASP A 15 13.82 7.46 7.98
N LEU A 16 13.20 8.43 7.31
CA LEU A 16 11.75 8.55 7.24
C LEU A 16 11.12 7.44 6.37
N LEU A 17 11.77 7.08 5.26
CA LEU A 17 11.36 5.94 4.43
C LEU A 17 11.42 4.64 5.21
N ALA A 18 12.52 4.39 5.95
CA ALA A 18 12.67 3.22 6.79
C ALA A 18 11.61 3.18 7.90
N LYS A 19 11.30 4.33 8.52
CA LYS A 19 10.25 4.44 9.54
C LYS A 19 8.86 4.13 8.97
N ALA A 20 8.52 4.69 7.81
CA ALA A 20 7.26 4.42 7.14
C ALA A 20 7.14 2.94 6.74
N ALA A 21 8.18 2.36 6.14
CA ALA A 21 8.24 0.95 5.79
C ALA A 21 8.13 0.02 7.01
N GLN A 22 8.71 0.41 8.14
CA GLN A 22 8.56 -0.32 9.40
C GLN A 22 7.09 -0.33 9.87
N ILE A 23 6.43 0.83 9.93
CA ILE A 23 5.03 0.94 10.39
C ILE A 23 4.11 0.08 9.52
N ILE A 24 4.24 0.19 8.20
CA ILE A 24 3.38 -0.53 7.25
C ILE A 24 3.73 -2.02 7.28
N GLY A 25 4.99 -2.40 7.15
CA GLY A 25 5.43 -3.79 7.13
C GLY A 25 5.10 -4.57 8.40
N ASP A 26 5.21 -3.92 9.59
CA ASP A 26 4.81 -4.53 10.86
C ASP A 26 3.30 -4.77 10.97
N SER A 27 2.50 -3.98 10.28
CA SER A 27 1.05 -4.13 10.23
C SER A 27 0.62 -5.15 9.18
N PHE A 28 1.36 -5.27 8.08
CA PHE A 28 1.02 -6.10 6.93
C PHE A 28 1.23 -7.60 7.17
N ILE A 29 1.93 -8.00 8.22
CA ILE A 29 2.02 -9.42 8.61
C ILE A 29 0.64 -10.05 8.88
N GLU A 30 -0.35 -9.23 9.25
CA GLU A 30 -1.73 -9.64 9.54
C GLU A 30 -2.67 -9.37 8.35
N GLU A 31 -2.18 -8.70 7.32
CA GLU A 31 -2.96 -8.38 6.12
C GLU A 31 -3.03 -9.63 5.21
N PRO A 32 -4.24 -10.05 4.74
CA PRO A 32 -4.42 -11.35 4.09
C PRO A 32 -3.54 -11.58 2.86
N TRP A 33 -3.41 -10.60 1.97
CA TRP A 33 -2.59 -10.73 0.77
C TRP A 33 -1.11 -10.92 1.14
N SER A 34 -0.59 -10.07 2.01
CA SER A 34 0.80 -10.10 2.46
C SER A 34 1.11 -11.38 3.24
N ALA A 35 0.18 -11.82 4.10
CA ALA A 35 0.30 -13.06 4.86
C ALA A 35 0.43 -14.28 3.93
N VAL A 36 -0.38 -14.36 2.88
CA VAL A 36 -0.31 -15.42 1.88
C VAL A 36 0.98 -15.31 1.07
N TRP A 37 1.38 -14.12 0.66
CA TRP A 37 2.63 -13.94 -0.08
C TRP A 37 3.84 -14.48 0.71
N VAL A 38 4.02 -14.05 1.96
CA VAL A 38 5.16 -14.50 2.79
C VAL A 38 5.01 -15.92 3.32
N SER A 39 3.83 -16.56 3.21
CA SER A 39 3.66 -17.97 3.57
C SER A 39 4.49 -18.92 2.71
N ALA A 40 4.89 -18.49 1.50
CA ALA A 40 5.83 -19.21 0.65
C ALA A 40 7.15 -19.55 1.36
N LEU A 41 7.47 -18.83 2.43
CA LEU A 41 8.70 -19.01 3.22
C LEU A 41 8.56 -20.08 4.32
N ASP A 42 7.34 -20.59 4.59
CA ASP A 42 7.10 -21.60 5.64
C ASP A 42 7.89 -22.88 5.40
N LYS A 43 8.06 -23.26 4.13
CA LYS A 43 8.86 -24.43 3.74
C LYS A 43 10.34 -24.31 4.10
N PHE A 44 10.84 -23.11 4.38
CA PHE A 44 12.21 -22.85 4.84
C PHE A 44 12.28 -22.64 6.35
N GLY A 45 11.16 -22.74 7.07
CA GLY A 45 11.08 -22.53 8.51
C GLY A 45 11.19 -21.07 8.93
N ALA A 46 10.85 -20.12 8.04
CA ALA A 46 10.87 -18.70 8.36
C ALA A 46 9.86 -18.40 9.49
N ASP A 47 10.36 -17.79 10.55
CA ASP A 47 9.53 -17.31 11.66
C ASP A 47 8.88 -15.96 11.34
N THR A 48 8.03 -15.49 12.25
CA THR A 48 7.35 -14.19 12.11
C THR A 48 8.34 -13.04 11.96
N ALA A 49 9.48 -13.08 12.66
CA ALA A 49 10.48 -12.01 12.60
C ALA A 49 11.11 -11.92 11.20
N ARG A 50 11.44 -13.07 10.58
CA ARG A 50 11.95 -13.12 9.21
C ARG A 50 10.93 -12.61 8.20
N LYS A 51 9.67 -13.02 8.33
CA LYS A 51 8.58 -12.54 7.45
C LYS A 51 8.38 -11.03 7.57
N GLN A 52 8.41 -10.48 8.79
CA GLN A 52 8.32 -9.03 9.02
C GLN A 52 9.52 -8.29 8.42
N GLU A 53 10.75 -8.82 8.54
CA GLU A 53 11.93 -8.24 7.92
C GLU A 53 11.75 -8.14 6.39
N ILE A 54 11.24 -9.19 5.75
CA ILE A 54 10.97 -9.23 4.31
C ILE A 54 9.87 -8.23 3.92
N LEU A 55 8.78 -8.15 4.66
CA LEU A 55 7.72 -7.17 4.41
C LEU A 55 8.24 -5.74 4.53
N ARG A 56 9.05 -5.43 5.56
CA ARG A 56 9.66 -4.10 5.71
C ARG A 56 10.59 -3.75 4.55
N ALA A 57 11.39 -4.72 4.08
CA ALA A 57 12.30 -4.50 2.96
C ALA A 57 11.53 -4.29 1.63
N SER A 58 10.47 -5.06 1.41
CA SER A 58 9.57 -4.88 0.26
C SER A 58 8.91 -3.51 0.27
N LEU A 59 8.36 -3.10 1.41
CA LEU A 59 7.74 -1.78 1.58
C LEU A 59 8.75 -0.63 1.46
N LEU A 60 10.00 -0.85 1.88
CA LEU A 60 11.06 0.15 1.70
C LEU A 60 11.42 0.34 0.22
N ASP A 61 11.45 -0.74 -0.56
CA ASP A 61 11.63 -0.69 -2.00
C ASP A 61 10.50 0.10 -2.67
N GLU A 62 9.25 -0.29 -2.39
CA GLU A 62 8.05 0.33 -2.94
C GLU A 62 7.99 1.83 -2.59
N LEU A 63 8.04 2.19 -1.30
CA LEU A 63 7.98 3.59 -0.86
C LEU A 63 9.12 4.44 -1.42
N THR A 64 10.33 3.88 -1.56
CA THR A 64 11.48 4.62 -2.12
C THR A 64 11.30 4.89 -3.61
N ALA A 65 10.77 3.92 -4.36
CA ALA A 65 10.45 4.09 -5.78
C ALA A 65 9.37 5.17 -5.97
N HIS A 66 8.32 5.12 -5.16
CA HIS A 66 7.17 6.02 -5.24
C HIS A 66 7.46 7.42 -4.66
N ALA A 67 8.38 7.57 -3.72
CA ALA A 67 8.78 8.86 -3.16
C ALA A 67 9.27 9.86 -4.22
N ARG A 68 9.80 9.38 -5.35
CA ARG A 68 10.19 10.20 -6.51
C ARG A 68 9.00 10.93 -7.15
N TYR A 69 7.80 10.41 -6.94
CA TYR A 69 6.53 10.91 -7.48
C TYR A 69 5.59 11.36 -6.36
N GLN A 70 6.17 11.83 -5.25
CA GLN A 70 5.42 12.26 -4.05
C GLN A 70 4.45 11.18 -3.53
N GLY A 71 4.82 9.92 -3.64
CA GLY A 71 3.96 8.77 -3.33
C GLY A 71 4.20 8.14 -1.95
N ALA A 72 5.01 8.75 -1.07
CA ALA A 72 5.30 8.24 0.27
C ALA A 72 5.07 9.31 1.35
N TYR A 73 4.34 8.98 2.40
CA TYR A 73 3.92 9.92 3.44
C TYR A 73 4.03 9.33 4.85
N LEU A 74 4.31 10.22 5.81
CA LEU A 74 4.37 9.89 7.22
C LEU A 74 3.59 10.96 8.00
N LEU A 75 2.78 10.57 8.98
CA LEU A 75 2.15 11.52 9.90
C LEU A 75 3.24 12.22 10.73
N GLU A 76 3.11 13.54 11.00
CA GLU A 76 4.15 14.33 11.66
C GLU A 76 4.64 13.76 13.00
N ASP A 77 3.79 13.03 13.74
CA ASP A 77 4.16 12.34 14.98
C ASP A 77 4.64 10.90 14.77
N GLU A 78 4.87 10.50 13.54
CA GLU A 78 5.39 9.18 13.12
C GLU A 78 4.54 8.00 13.60
N THR A 79 3.24 8.21 13.83
CA THR A 79 2.34 7.15 14.32
C THR A 79 1.57 6.44 13.20
N ALA A 80 1.61 6.96 11.98
CA ALA A 80 0.97 6.36 10.80
C ALA A 80 1.73 6.73 9.53
N ALA A 81 1.72 5.85 8.57
CA ALA A 81 2.34 6.04 7.27
C ALA A 81 1.43 5.54 6.15
N PHE A 82 1.55 6.13 4.97
CA PHE A 82 0.88 5.61 3.79
C PHE A 82 1.70 5.80 2.51
N GLY A 83 1.49 4.89 1.57
CA GLY A 83 1.84 5.01 0.18
C GLY A 83 0.59 5.32 -0.65
N GLY A 84 0.69 6.33 -1.48
CA GLY A 84 -0.39 6.74 -2.37
C GLY A 84 0.03 7.92 -3.22
N TYR A 85 -0.52 8.04 -4.40
CA TYR A 85 -0.12 9.06 -5.37
C TYR A 85 -1.32 9.64 -6.12
N LEU A 86 -1.14 10.84 -6.63
CA LEU A 86 -2.01 11.41 -7.65
C LEU A 86 -1.57 10.83 -8.99
N TYR A 87 -2.50 10.25 -9.74
CA TYR A 87 -2.19 9.48 -10.96
C TYR A 87 -1.44 10.32 -12.02
N SER A 88 -1.79 11.59 -12.19
CA SER A 88 -1.10 12.49 -13.11
C SER A 88 0.36 12.78 -12.73
N GLU A 89 0.73 12.66 -11.45
CA GLU A 89 2.11 12.86 -10.98
C GLU A 89 3.05 11.71 -11.39
N LEU A 90 2.51 10.56 -11.83
CA LEU A 90 3.31 9.43 -12.32
C LEU A 90 3.92 9.68 -13.71
N GLU A 91 3.58 10.77 -14.38
CA GLU A 91 4.11 11.12 -15.71
C GLU A 91 3.92 10.01 -16.76
N GLY A 92 2.78 9.34 -16.73
CA GLY A 92 2.43 8.25 -17.65
C GLY A 92 3.00 6.87 -17.28
N ARG A 93 3.68 6.75 -16.14
CA ARG A 93 4.14 5.46 -15.62
C ARG A 93 3.00 4.71 -14.93
N THR A 94 3.23 3.41 -14.75
CA THR A 94 2.34 2.53 -13.98
C THR A 94 2.92 2.26 -12.60
N HIS A 95 2.13 1.74 -11.67
CA HIS A 95 2.60 1.20 -10.40
C HIS A 95 3.69 0.15 -10.63
N THR A 96 3.43 -0.79 -11.55
CA THR A 96 4.39 -1.83 -11.97
C THR A 96 5.70 -1.26 -12.52
N ASP A 97 5.65 -0.14 -13.27
CA ASP A 97 6.87 0.52 -13.76
C ASP A 97 7.71 1.11 -12.61
N LEU A 98 7.06 1.60 -11.56
CA LEU A 98 7.76 2.12 -10.38
C LEU A 98 8.43 1.00 -9.61
N ASP A 99 7.74 -0.08 -9.35
CA ASP A 99 8.27 -1.26 -8.64
C ASP A 99 9.45 -1.89 -9.39
N ALA A 100 9.39 -1.96 -10.72
CA ALA A 100 10.48 -2.45 -11.56
C ALA A 100 11.77 -1.59 -11.44
N ASN A 101 11.67 -0.36 -10.92
CA ASN A 101 12.78 0.56 -10.68
C ASN A 101 13.10 0.74 -9.18
N ALA A 102 12.62 -0.16 -8.34
CA ALA A 102 12.92 -0.16 -6.90
C ALA A 102 14.42 -0.38 -6.61
N PRO A 103 14.93 0.13 -5.48
CA PRO A 103 16.37 0.05 -5.16
C PRO A 103 16.90 -1.38 -4.97
N GLY A 104 16.08 -2.34 -4.63
CA GLY A 104 16.46 -3.74 -4.41
C GLY A 104 16.86 -4.08 -2.96
N PHE A 105 16.31 -3.36 -2.00
CA PHE A 105 16.52 -3.66 -0.57
C PHE A 105 16.00 -5.06 -0.19
N LEU A 106 14.85 -5.45 -0.75
CA LEU A 106 14.31 -6.79 -0.59
C LEU A 106 15.28 -7.84 -1.16
N ASP A 107 15.74 -7.62 -2.37
CA ASP A 107 16.66 -8.52 -3.05
C ASP A 107 17.98 -8.70 -2.31
N ALA A 108 18.45 -7.67 -1.62
CA ALA A 108 19.70 -7.70 -0.87
C ALA A 108 19.67 -8.63 0.35
N ILE A 109 18.48 -8.90 0.90
CA ILE A 109 18.32 -9.72 2.12
C ILE A 109 17.83 -11.14 1.84
N LEU A 110 17.36 -11.44 0.62
CA LEU A 110 16.83 -12.75 0.27
C LEU A 110 17.91 -13.74 -0.15
N THR A 111 17.78 -14.97 0.33
CA THR A 111 18.49 -16.09 -0.30
C THR A 111 17.91 -16.39 -1.69
N PRO A 112 18.66 -17.08 -2.59
CA PRO A 112 18.14 -17.45 -3.91
C PRO A 112 16.84 -18.28 -3.84
N ASP A 113 16.72 -19.16 -2.85
CA ASP A 113 15.55 -20.03 -2.69
C ASP A 113 14.33 -19.24 -2.17
N GLU A 114 14.53 -18.33 -1.22
CA GLU A 114 13.46 -17.43 -0.74
C GLU A 114 12.96 -16.52 -1.87
N ARG A 115 13.87 -15.92 -2.63
CA ARG A 115 13.53 -15.09 -3.79
C ARG A 115 12.67 -15.87 -4.79
N LYS A 116 13.11 -17.06 -5.17
CA LYS A 116 12.38 -17.93 -6.08
C LYS A 116 10.98 -18.22 -5.56
N ALA A 117 10.86 -18.58 -4.27
CA ALA A 117 9.59 -18.91 -3.67
C ALA A 117 8.62 -17.72 -3.64
N LEU A 118 9.08 -16.53 -3.25
CA LEU A 118 8.26 -15.33 -3.23
C LEU A 118 7.84 -14.89 -4.64
N THR A 119 8.73 -15.03 -5.64
CA THR A 119 8.39 -14.73 -7.04
C THR A 119 7.34 -15.69 -7.58
N GLU A 120 7.48 -16.99 -7.32
CA GLU A 120 6.49 -18.00 -7.72
C GLU A 120 5.14 -17.76 -7.04
N GLN A 121 5.14 -17.38 -5.76
CA GLN A 121 3.93 -17.07 -5.01
C GLN A 121 3.24 -15.82 -5.56
N ALA A 122 3.98 -14.74 -5.80
CA ALA A 122 3.44 -13.51 -6.39
C ALA A 122 2.82 -13.77 -7.77
N ALA A 123 3.50 -14.55 -8.62
CA ALA A 123 2.97 -14.94 -9.93
C ALA A 123 1.70 -15.79 -9.81
N ALA A 124 1.60 -16.68 -8.82
CA ALA A 124 0.39 -17.45 -8.56
C ALA A 124 -0.78 -16.58 -8.08
N MET A 125 -0.49 -15.45 -7.42
CA MET A 125 -1.48 -14.48 -6.91
C MET A 125 -1.81 -13.35 -7.90
N GLU A 126 -1.21 -13.32 -9.10
CA GLU A 126 -1.34 -12.22 -10.07
C GLU A 126 -2.81 -11.85 -10.37
N ARG A 127 -3.72 -12.81 -10.30
CA ARG A 127 -5.15 -12.56 -10.53
C ARG A 127 -5.77 -11.58 -9.54
N ILE A 128 -5.25 -11.49 -8.32
CA ILE A 128 -5.73 -10.64 -7.21
C ILE A 128 -4.69 -9.60 -6.79
N SER A 129 -3.77 -9.22 -7.71
CA SER A 129 -2.65 -8.30 -7.44
C SER A 129 -2.44 -7.33 -8.59
N GLN A 130 -3.52 -6.89 -9.22
CA GLN A 130 -3.43 -6.00 -10.39
C GLN A 130 -3.48 -4.54 -9.94
N PHE A 131 -2.39 -4.02 -9.40
CA PHE A 131 -2.31 -2.65 -8.85
C PHE A 131 -2.62 -1.54 -9.86
N ASP A 132 -2.46 -1.80 -11.17
CA ASP A 132 -2.78 -0.85 -12.24
C ASP A 132 -4.25 -0.92 -12.73
N TRP A 133 -5.14 -1.56 -11.99
CA TRP A 133 -6.54 -1.72 -12.38
C TRP A 133 -7.27 -0.37 -12.53
N THR A 134 -6.83 0.68 -11.86
CA THR A 134 -7.42 2.02 -11.96
C THR A 134 -7.19 2.68 -13.32
N ARG A 135 -6.20 2.22 -14.09
CA ARG A 135 -5.92 2.73 -15.44
C ARG A 135 -7.08 2.52 -16.42
N VAL A 136 -7.85 1.46 -16.25
CA VAL A 136 -9.06 1.24 -17.09
C VAL A 136 -10.13 2.29 -16.84
N ARG A 137 -9.96 3.12 -15.82
CA ARG A 137 -10.83 4.23 -15.44
C ARG A 137 -10.28 5.60 -15.88
N GLU A 138 -9.32 5.64 -16.82
CA GLU A 138 -8.74 6.88 -17.37
C GLU A 138 -9.83 7.85 -17.91
N ASN A 139 -10.98 7.34 -18.33
CA ASN A 139 -12.12 8.16 -18.75
C ASN A 139 -12.80 8.93 -17.59
N GLU A 140 -12.49 8.61 -16.34
CA GLU A 140 -13.01 9.29 -15.16
C GLU A 140 -12.12 10.47 -14.72
N GLY A 141 -11.00 10.72 -15.41
CA GLY A 141 -10.05 11.79 -15.12
C GLY A 141 -8.94 11.38 -14.13
N ASP A 142 -8.29 12.40 -13.54
CA ASP A 142 -7.24 12.19 -12.55
C ASP A 142 -7.81 11.63 -11.24
N HIS A 143 -7.01 10.90 -10.49
CA HIS A 143 -7.46 10.25 -9.26
C HIS A 143 -6.30 10.02 -8.28
N ILE A 144 -6.63 9.76 -7.02
CA ILE A 144 -5.70 9.35 -5.98
C ILE A 144 -5.79 7.84 -5.84
N TYR A 145 -4.64 7.15 -5.87
CA TYR A 145 -4.54 5.72 -5.56
C TYR A 145 -3.80 5.52 -4.25
N LEU A 146 -4.41 4.77 -3.33
CA LEU A 146 -3.91 4.51 -1.98
C LEU A 146 -3.55 3.02 -1.91
N TYR A 147 -2.26 2.67 -1.99
CA TYR A 147 -1.82 1.28 -2.13
C TYR A 147 -1.37 0.64 -0.82
N SER A 148 -0.76 1.40 0.10
CA SER A 148 -0.26 0.85 1.36
C SER A 148 -0.43 1.87 2.48
N TRP A 149 -1.14 1.53 3.56
CA TRP A 149 -1.30 2.41 4.71
C TRP A 149 -1.48 1.65 6.02
N ALA A 150 -0.90 2.18 7.08
CA ALA A 150 -1.00 1.59 8.39
C ALA A 150 -0.82 2.60 9.52
N VAL A 151 -1.33 2.23 10.69
CA VAL A 151 -1.09 2.89 11.97
C VAL A 151 -0.21 1.99 12.83
N ASP A 152 0.83 2.56 13.43
CA ASP A 152 1.66 1.85 14.41
C ASP A 152 0.77 1.20 15.48
N LYS A 153 0.99 -0.08 15.74
CA LYS A 153 0.14 -0.87 16.65
C LYS A 153 0.00 -0.26 18.05
N ASN A 154 1.02 0.47 18.53
CA ASN A 154 0.97 1.16 19.81
C ASN A 154 0.17 2.48 19.79
N ALA A 155 -0.15 2.98 18.58
CA ALA A 155 -0.93 4.18 18.35
C ALA A 155 -2.38 3.90 17.90
N ARG A 156 -2.74 2.63 17.69
CA ARG A 156 -4.11 2.23 17.32
C ARG A 156 -5.12 2.68 18.37
N GLY A 157 -6.32 3.07 17.92
CA GLY A 157 -7.39 3.56 18.80
C GLY A 157 -7.21 5.01 19.30
N LYS A 158 -6.14 5.71 18.91
CA LYS A 158 -5.83 7.08 19.33
C LYS A 158 -6.12 8.14 18.26
N GLY A 159 -6.83 7.78 17.19
CA GLY A 159 -7.22 8.71 16.12
C GLY A 159 -6.17 8.94 15.03
N SER A 160 -5.01 8.25 15.05
CA SER A 160 -3.94 8.43 14.05
C SER A 160 -4.42 8.13 12.62
N LEU A 161 -5.25 7.09 12.42
CA LEU A 161 -5.83 6.80 11.10
C LEU A 161 -6.64 8.00 10.58
N ARG A 162 -7.55 8.55 11.40
CA ARG A 162 -8.38 9.69 11.01
C ARG A 162 -7.51 10.90 10.63
N ARG A 163 -6.53 11.24 11.45
CA ARG A 163 -5.60 12.36 11.17
C ARG A 163 -4.80 12.15 9.88
N MET A 164 -4.51 10.91 9.51
CA MET A 164 -3.83 10.58 8.26
C MET A 164 -4.75 10.70 7.05
N VAL A 165 -6.00 10.22 7.13
CA VAL A 165 -6.89 10.15 5.96
C VAL A 165 -7.68 11.45 5.72
N GLU A 166 -8.00 12.23 6.75
CA GLU A 166 -8.76 13.49 6.59
C GLU A 166 -8.10 14.47 5.62
N PRO A 167 -6.78 14.75 5.65
CA PRO A 167 -6.14 15.63 4.69
C PRO A 167 -6.19 15.09 3.24
N ILE A 168 -6.14 13.76 3.07
CA ILE A 168 -6.23 13.13 1.75
C ILE A 168 -7.63 13.36 1.16
N PHE A 169 -8.65 13.11 1.97
CA PHE A 169 -10.05 13.27 1.54
C PHE A 169 -10.42 14.73 1.32
N ALA A 170 -9.93 15.65 2.16
CA ALA A 170 -10.10 17.08 1.95
C ALA A 170 -9.47 17.53 0.63
N TYR A 171 -8.26 17.08 0.33
CA TYR A 171 -7.60 17.33 -0.95
C TYR A 171 -8.40 16.77 -2.13
N ALA A 172 -8.89 15.53 -2.00
CA ALA A 172 -9.69 14.89 -3.03
C ALA A 172 -11.01 15.66 -3.29
N ASP A 173 -11.70 16.08 -2.23
CA ASP A 173 -12.94 16.85 -2.31
C ASP A 173 -12.70 18.22 -2.98
N GLU A 174 -11.65 18.95 -2.55
CA GLU A 174 -11.29 20.26 -3.12
C GLU A 174 -10.96 20.20 -4.62
N HIS A 175 -10.32 19.10 -5.06
CA HIS A 175 -9.87 18.93 -6.45
C HIS A 175 -10.82 18.08 -7.31
N ASN A 176 -11.96 17.67 -6.75
CA ASN A 176 -12.96 16.80 -7.41
C ASN A 176 -12.34 15.48 -7.92
N LEU A 177 -11.56 14.79 -7.06
CA LEU A 177 -10.84 13.57 -7.38
C LEU A 177 -11.46 12.36 -6.70
N ASN A 178 -11.52 11.24 -7.41
CA ASN A 178 -11.80 9.94 -6.81
C ASN A 178 -10.58 9.43 -6.03
N CYS A 179 -10.82 8.73 -4.91
CA CYS A 179 -9.80 7.93 -4.24
C CYS A 179 -10.09 6.45 -4.48
N TYR A 180 -9.07 5.69 -4.85
CA TYR A 180 -9.15 4.24 -5.07
C TYR A 180 -8.24 3.48 -4.11
N LEU A 181 -8.67 2.30 -3.71
CA LEU A 181 -7.88 1.33 -2.93
C LEU A 181 -8.41 -0.09 -3.12
N GLU A 182 -7.63 -1.07 -2.63
CA GLU A 182 -8.09 -2.44 -2.42
C GLU A 182 -8.11 -2.80 -0.94
N CYS A 183 -8.96 -3.75 -0.56
CA CYS A 183 -8.89 -4.39 0.74
C CYS A 183 -9.25 -5.88 0.66
N TYR A 184 -8.71 -6.64 1.62
CA TYR A 184 -8.77 -8.11 1.63
C TYR A 184 -9.46 -8.68 2.85
N SER A 185 -10.09 -7.84 3.70
CA SER A 185 -10.83 -8.31 4.87
C SER A 185 -12.12 -7.54 5.08
N ASP A 186 -13.13 -8.20 5.68
CA ASP A 186 -14.42 -7.58 6.02
C ASP A 186 -14.27 -6.42 7.01
N HIS A 187 -13.28 -6.53 7.91
CA HIS A 187 -12.99 -5.46 8.86
C HIS A 187 -12.51 -4.19 8.15
N LEU A 188 -11.57 -4.30 7.21
CA LEU A 188 -11.08 -3.16 6.43
C LEU A 188 -12.17 -2.60 5.53
N GLN A 189 -12.97 -3.46 4.88
CA GLN A 189 -14.12 -3.04 4.09
C GLN A 189 -15.05 -2.15 4.92
N SER A 190 -15.52 -2.64 6.08
CA SER A 190 -16.42 -1.87 6.95
C SER A 190 -15.83 -0.54 7.39
N MET A 191 -14.52 -0.51 7.66
CA MET A 191 -13.82 0.72 8.02
C MET A 191 -13.77 1.71 6.84
N TYR A 192 -13.51 1.24 5.62
CA TYR A 192 -13.46 2.09 4.42
C TYR A 192 -14.85 2.59 4.00
N GLU A 193 -15.88 1.75 4.14
CA GLU A 193 -17.27 2.17 3.95
C GLU A 193 -17.65 3.31 4.90
N HIS A 194 -17.17 3.28 6.16
CA HIS A 194 -17.35 4.39 7.11
C HIS A 194 -16.69 5.71 6.63
N PHE A 195 -15.64 5.63 5.83
CA PHE A 195 -14.98 6.78 5.19
C PHE A 195 -15.60 7.16 3.83
N GLY A 196 -16.68 6.52 3.42
CA GLY A 196 -17.41 6.83 2.19
C GLY A 196 -16.89 6.06 0.95
N PHE A 197 -16.11 5.00 1.13
CA PHE A 197 -15.75 4.13 0.02
C PHE A 197 -16.90 3.18 -0.32
N GLU A 198 -17.05 2.87 -1.60
CA GLU A 198 -17.98 1.90 -2.16
C GLU A 198 -17.22 0.81 -2.91
N ILE A 199 -17.69 -0.44 -2.85
CA ILE A 199 -17.13 -1.54 -3.67
C ILE A 199 -17.52 -1.29 -5.13
N VAL A 200 -16.53 -1.40 -6.02
CA VAL A 200 -16.73 -1.30 -7.47
C VAL A 200 -16.41 -2.60 -8.20
N ASP A 201 -15.63 -3.48 -7.57
CA ASP A 201 -15.30 -4.79 -8.13
C ASP A 201 -14.89 -5.74 -7.00
N VAL A 202 -15.12 -7.05 -7.21
CA VAL A 202 -14.74 -8.11 -6.26
C VAL A 202 -14.08 -9.24 -7.04
N LEU A 203 -12.85 -9.55 -6.68
CA LEU A 203 -12.11 -10.68 -7.22
C LEU A 203 -11.85 -11.69 -6.11
N SER A 204 -11.98 -12.97 -6.41
CA SER A 204 -11.68 -14.03 -5.46
C SER A 204 -10.73 -15.04 -6.07
N ASP A 205 -9.76 -15.49 -5.28
CA ASP A 205 -8.92 -16.61 -5.64
C ASP A 205 -9.12 -17.75 -4.64
N PRO A 206 -9.88 -18.80 -5.04
CA PRO A 206 -10.15 -19.93 -4.15
C PRO A 206 -8.92 -20.72 -3.74
N ALA A 207 -7.82 -20.66 -4.52
CA ALA A 207 -6.58 -21.37 -4.22
C ALA A 207 -5.89 -20.81 -2.97
N PHE A 208 -6.14 -19.54 -2.64
CA PHE A 208 -5.53 -18.85 -1.50
C PHE A 208 -6.54 -18.42 -0.44
N ASP A 209 -7.83 -18.67 -0.66
CA ASP A 209 -8.92 -18.19 0.21
C ASP A 209 -8.87 -16.66 0.43
N ILE A 210 -8.55 -15.92 -0.62
CA ILE A 210 -8.46 -14.45 -0.61
C ILE A 210 -9.57 -13.85 -1.48
N THR A 211 -10.15 -12.77 -0.97
CA THR A 211 -11.09 -11.92 -1.73
C THR A 211 -10.58 -10.49 -1.72
N GLU A 212 -10.23 -9.98 -2.90
CA GLU A 212 -9.89 -8.58 -3.15
C GLU A 212 -11.18 -7.79 -3.40
N ARG A 213 -11.35 -6.70 -2.70
CA ARG A 213 -12.44 -5.75 -2.90
C ARG A 213 -11.82 -4.42 -3.37
N ARG A 214 -12.10 -4.05 -4.60
CA ARG A 214 -11.70 -2.77 -5.19
C ARG A 214 -12.74 -1.73 -4.81
N MET A 215 -12.28 -0.64 -4.24
CA MET A 215 -13.18 0.36 -3.68
C MET A 215 -12.87 1.76 -4.21
N VAL A 216 -13.89 2.60 -4.29
CA VAL A 216 -13.79 4.01 -4.67
C VAL A 216 -14.48 4.89 -3.63
N ARG A 217 -13.85 5.99 -3.26
CA ARG A 217 -14.48 7.13 -2.61
C ARG A 217 -14.59 8.26 -3.62
N ARG A 218 -15.81 8.72 -3.86
CA ARG A 218 -16.05 9.88 -4.70
C ARG A 218 -15.95 11.17 -3.88
N PRO A 219 -15.55 12.30 -4.49
CA PRO A 219 -15.50 13.59 -3.81
C PRO A 219 -16.90 13.98 -3.31
N ASN A 220 -16.93 14.60 -2.13
CA ASN A 220 -18.16 15.23 -1.65
C ASN A 220 -18.38 16.53 -2.43
N ALA A 221 -19.65 16.77 -2.87
CA ALA A 221 -20.05 17.96 -3.61
C ALA A 221 -20.12 19.21 -2.70
#